data_2c672d7a272f398de6bf986bbc3c9504
#
_entry.id   2c672d7a272f398de6bf986bbc3c9504
#
_cell.length_a   1.000
_cell.length_b   1.000
_cell.length_c   1.000
_cell.angle_alpha   90.00
_cell.angle_beta   90.00
_cell.angle_gamma   90.00
#
_symmetry.space_group_name_H-M   'P 1'
#
loop_
_entity.id
_entity.type
_entity.pdbx_description
1 polymer ?
#
loop_
_entity_poly.entity_id
_entity_poly.type
_entity_poly.pdbx_seq_one_letter_code
_entity_poly.pdbx_strand_id
1 'polypeptide(L)'
;MKKVMEEIRNSMRRMSHVDDLVHITDSSFTTSNISHPLSSKFKMPTLDLYDGLQDPCDHIATFKMTMHLQGVPNEIMCRAFPTTLKGSTKVWFGKPPPNIITSFQELSKLFINNFFRGQRHKCSLSNLLNIVQGENESLWAFISRFNRDALLVDKMDDKILLAAFCNGVTFDLFIHKLHDREP
;
A
#
# COMPACT_ATOMS: atom_id res chain seq x y z
N MET A 1 27.05 14.87 -28.45
CA MET A 1 27.19 14.86 -27.01
C MET A 1 25.93 14.47 -26.23
N LYS A 2 24.74 15.05 -26.48
CA LYS A 2 23.50 14.72 -25.75
C LYS A 2 23.08 13.23 -25.83
N LYS A 3 23.23 12.60 -27.02
CA LYS A 3 22.86 11.18 -27.23
C LYS A 3 23.71 10.21 -26.43
N VAL A 4 25.01 10.46 -26.32
CA VAL A 4 25.96 9.64 -25.54
C VAL A 4 25.70 9.75 -24.05
N MET A 5 25.34 10.95 -23.56
CA MET A 5 24.96 11.15 -22.15
C MET A 5 23.67 10.44 -21.78
N GLU A 6 22.73 10.34 -22.71
CA GLU A 6 21.46 9.63 -22.53
C GLU A 6 21.65 8.10 -22.51
N GLU A 7 22.51 7.59 -23.37
CA GLU A 7 22.90 6.17 -23.38
C GLU A 7 23.66 5.76 -22.11
N ILE A 8 24.58 6.60 -21.62
CA ILE A 8 25.29 6.39 -20.36
C ILE A 8 24.30 6.40 -19.18
N ARG A 9 23.36 7.35 -19.15
CA ARG A 9 22.33 7.42 -18.10
C ARG A 9 21.41 6.21 -18.11
N ASN A 10 21.01 5.73 -19.28
CA ASN A 10 20.19 4.53 -19.42
C ASN A 10 20.96 3.25 -19.08
N SER A 11 22.27 3.21 -19.37
CA SER A 11 23.15 2.12 -19.00
C SER A 11 23.38 2.08 -17.48
N MET A 12 23.57 3.23 -16.82
CA MET A 12 23.66 3.33 -15.36
C MET A 12 22.35 2.94 -14.67
N ARG A 13 21.18 3.32 -15.23
CA ARG A 13 19.87 2.85 -14.69
C ARG A 13 19.70 1.35 -14.83
N ARG A 14 20.16 0.73 -15.92
CA ARG A 14 20.12 -0.73 -16.08
C ARG A 14 21.08 -1.44 -15.12
N MET A 15 22.29 -0.91 -14.92
CA MET A 15 23.24 -1.46 -13.95
C MET A 15 22.72 -1.35 -12.52
N SER A 16 22.17 -0.21 -12.10
CA SER A 16 21.52 -0.06 -10.80
C SER A 16 20.37 -1.05 -10.62
N HIS A 17 19.60 -1.31 -11.66
CA HIS A 17 18.49 -2.27 -11.61
C HIS A 17 18.98 -3.73 -11.57
N VAL A 18 20.13 -4.04 -12.19
CA VAL A 18 20.76 -5.38 -12.10
C VAL A 18 21.40 -5.57 -10.73
N ASP A 19 22.07 -4.57 -10.15
CA ASP A 19 22.61 -4.62 -8.80
C ASP A 19 21.50 -4.78 -7.75
N ASP A 20 20.37 -4.07 -7.90
CA ASP A 20 19.17 -4.25 -7.07
C ASP A 20 18.61 -5.69 -7.18
N LEU A 21 18.72 -6.33 -8.34
CA LEU A 21 18.28 -7.73 -8.53
C LEU A 21 19.26 -8.75 -7.97
N VAL A 22 20.56 -8.46 -7.99
CA VAL A 22 21.60 -9.35 -7.42
C VAL A 22 21.54 -9.34 -5.89
N HIS A 23 21.26 -8.19 -5.25
CA HIS A 23 21.04 -8.12 -3.81
C HIS A 23 19.79 -8.85 -3.29
N ILE A 24 18.86 -9.25 -4.18
CA ILE A 24 17.72 -10.13 -3.83
C ILE A 24 18.20 -11.54 -3.41
N THR A 25 19.44 -11.92 -3.69
CA THR A 25 20.00 -13.22 -3.29
C THR A 25 20.45 -13.25 -1.83
N ASP A 26 20.74 -12.11 -1.20
CA ASP A 26 21.02 -12.02 0.24
C ASP A 26 19.69 -11.97 1.00
N SER A 27 19.34 -13.12 1.58
CA SER A 27 18.06 -13.28 2.27
C SER A 27 17.95 -12.36 3.49
N SER A 28 16.94 -11.52 3.54
CA SER A 28 16.59 -10.70 4.73
C SER A 28 16.14 -11.54 5.94
N PHE A 29 15.96 -12.85 5.72
CA PHE A 29 15.55 -13.79 6.76
C PHE A 29 16.72 -14.32 7.56
N THR A 30 16.44 -14.62 8.83
CA THR A 30 17.42 -15.34 9.69
C THR A 30 17.65 -16.78 9.19
N THR A 31 18.79 -17.33 9.54
CA THR A 31 19.14 -18.73 9.23
C THR A 31 18.06 -19.71 9.70
N SER A 32 17.43 -19.43 10.85
CA SER A 32 16.33 -20.25 11.38
C SER A 32 15.13 -20.30 10.43
N ASN A 33 14.75 -19.15 9.86
CA ASN A 33 13.63 -19.09 8.89
C ASN A 33 13.97 -19.85 7.60
N ILE A 34 15.22 -19.79 7.14
CA ILE A 34 15.66 -20.41 5.90
C ILE A 34 15.76 -21.93 6.04
N SER A 35 16.32 -22.42 7.15
CA SER A 35 16.61 -23.83 7.38
C SER A 35 15.39 -24.66 7.79
N HIS A 36 14.28 -24.03 8.13
CA HIS A 36 13.07 -24.74 8.54
C HIS A 36 12.55 -25.64 7.40
N PRO A 37 12.36 -26.95 7.62
CA PRO A 37 11.95 -27.88 6.58
C PRO A 37 10.54 -27.57 6.08
N LEU A 38 10.35 -27.59 4.76
CA LEU A 38 9.05 -27.44 4.15
C LEU A 38 8.29 -28.77 4.21
N SER A 39 7.06 -28.76 4.74
CA SER A 39 6.21 -29.94 4.73
C SER A 39 5.89 -30.38 3.29
N SER A 40 5.95 -31.68 3.01
CA SER A 40 5.55 -32.23 1.71
C SER A 40 4.07 -31.99 1.37
N LYS A 41 3.26 -31.67 2.37
CA LYS A 41 1.83 -31.34 2.21
C LYS A 41 1.58 -29.84 1.99
N PHE A 42 2.61 -28.99 2.13
CA PHE A 42 2.45 -27.57 1.94
C PHE A 42 2.11 -27.23 0.49
N LYS A 43 1.05 -26.46 0.32
CA LYS A 43 0.66 -25.91 -0.99
C LYS A 43 0.66 -24.39 -0.89
N MET A 44 1.34 -23.76 -1.83
CA MET A 44 1.31 -22.31 -1.90
C MET A 44 -0.13 -21.84 -2.14
N PRO A 45 -0.68 -20.94 -1.29
CA PRO A 45 -2.04 -20.45 -1.49
C PRO A 45 -2.14 -19.60 -2.75
N THR A 46 -3.26 -19.74 -3.47
CA THR A 46 -3.58 -18.83 -4.57
C THR A 46 -4.17 -17.56 -3.96
N LEU A 47 -3.38 -16.49 -3.96
CA LEU A 47 -3.77 -15.16 -3.48
C LEU A 47 -3.53 -14.13 -4.57
N ASP A 48 -4.32 -13.06 -4.54
CA ASP A 48 -4.06 -11.91 -5.39
C ASP A 48 -2.72 -11.26 -5.03
N LEU A 49 -1.92 -10.99 -6.06
CA LEU A 49 -0.60 -10.40 -5.86
C LEU A 49 -0.73 -8.92 -5.47
N TYR A 50 -0.09 -8.57 -4.36
CA TYR A 50 -0.06 -7.20 -3.86
C TYR A 50 0.87 -6.31 -4.69
N ASP A 51 0.34 -5.19 -5.20
CA ASP A 51 1.06 -4.23 -6.04
C ASP A 51 1.35 -2.88 -5.35
N GLY A 52 0.87 -2.71 -4.11
CA GLY A 52 1.00 -1.47 -3.35
C GLY A 52 -0.17 -0.50 -3.50
N LEU A 53 -1.24 -0.87 -4.22
CA LEU A 53 -2.42 -0.03 -4.41
C LEU A 53 -3.55 -0.36 -3.42
N GLN A 54 -3.59 -1.59 -2.95
CA GLN A 54 -4.60 -2.09 -2.01
C GLN A 54 -4.18 -1.86 -0.56
N ASP A 55 -5.10 -2.08 0.39
CA ASP A 55 -4.79 -1.98 1.82
C ASP A 55 -3.76 -3.07 2.22
N PRO A 56 -2.59 -2.67 2.72
CA PRO A 56 -1.58 -3.62 3.18
C PRO A 56 -2.04 -4.45 4.39
N CYS A 57 -2.93 -3.92 5.23
CA CYS A 57 -3.46 -4.65 6.37
C CYS A 57 -4.37 -5.80 5.93
N ASP A 58 -5.22 -5.55 4.93
CA ASP A 58 -6.10 -6.57 4.37
C ASP A 58 -5.31 -7.69 3.68
N HIS A 59 -4.27 -7.34 2.91
CA HIS A 59 -3.40 -8.34 2.30
C HIS A 59 -2.70 -9.24 3.33
N ILE A 60 -2.15 -8.64 4.41
CA ILE A 60 -1.54 -9.41 5.51
C ILE A 60 -2.57 -10.30 6.22
N ALA A 61 -3.77 -9.79 6.48
CA ALA A 61 -4.82 -10.55 7.16
C ALA A 61 -5.24 -11.77 6.33
N THR A 62 -5.50 -11.57 5.04
CA THR A 62 -5.89 -12.63 4.11
C THR A 62 -4.80 -13.69 3.99
N PHE A 63 -3.53 -13.28 3.81
CA PHE A 63 -2.40 -14.20 3.78
C PHE A 63 -2.30 -15.01 5.06
N LYS A 64 -2.34 -14.34 6.22
CA LYS A 64 -2.23 -14.97 7.54
C LYS A 64 -3.34 -15.98 7.79
N MET A 65 -4.58 -15.64 7.47
CA MET A 65 -5.72 -16.55 7.61
C MET A 65 -5.54 -17.80 6.76
N THR A 66 -5.15 -17.63 5.51
CA THR A 66 -4.95 -18.74 4.57
C THR A 66 -3.83 -19.68 5.01
N MET A 67 -2.72 -19.14 5.52
CA MET A 67 -1.60 -19.92 6.01
C MET A 67 -1.94 -20.66 7.32
N HIS A 68 -2.68 -20.01 8.23
CA HIS A 68 -3.13 -20.64 9.47
C HIS A 68 -4.08 -21.81 9.23
N LEU A 69 -4.97 -21.73 8.23
CA LEU A 69 -5.85 -22.84 7.86
C LEU A 69 -5.07 -24.09 7.43
N GLN A 70 -3.86 -23.92 6.92
CA GLN A 70 -2.96 -25.04 6.54
C GLN A 70 -2.05 -25.47 7.70
N GLY A 71 -2.13 -24.85 8.88
CA GLY A 71 -1.23 -25.13 10.01
C GLY A 71 0.22 -24.78 9.75
N VAL A 72 0.49 -23.76 8.92
CA VAL A 72 1.83 -23.40 8.48
C VAL A 72 2.56 -22.63 9.58
N PRO A 73 3.81 -23.04 9.95
CA PRO A 73 4.60 -22.34 10.97
C PRO A 73 5.12 -20.97 10.47
N ASN A 74 5.49 -20.10 11.42
CA ASN A 74 5.95 -18.73 11.14
C ASN A 74 7.10 -18.66 10.14
N GLU A 75 8.05 -19.57 10.23
CA GLU A 75 9.24 -19.64 9.38
C GLU A 75 8.86 -19.82 7.90
N ILE A 76 7.90 -20.69 7.66
CA ILE A 76 7.38 -20.94 6.31
C ILE A 76 6.53 -19.75 5.83
N MET A 77 5.74 -19.14 6.71
CA MET A 77 4.99 -17.90 6.39
C MET A 77 5.94 -16.80 5.95
N CYS A 78 7.06 -16.58 6.63
CA CYS A 78 8.08 -15.61 6.23
C CYS A 78 8.56 -15.87 4.80
N ARG A 79 8.94 -17.11 4.48
CA ARG A 79 9.47 -17.50 3.16
C ARG A 79 8.42 -17.45 2.05
N ALA A 80 7.17 -17.74 2.37
CA ALA A 80 6.07 -17.72 1.40
C ALA A 80 5.57 -16.31 1.06
N PHE A 81 5.59 -15.38 2.02
CA PHE A 81 5.02 -14.05 1.85
C PHE A 81 5.57 -13.26 0.65
N PRO A 82 6.89 -13.22 0.37
CA PRO A 82 7.41 -12.46 -0.77
C PRO A 82 6.90 -12.92 -2.13
N THR A 83 6.43 -14.16 -2.23
CA THR A 83 5.86 -14.69 -3.47
C THR A 83 4.48 -14.11 -3.79
N THR A 84 3.82 -13.50 -2.79
CA THR A 84 2.53 -12.81 -2.96
C THR A 84 2.69 -11.35 -3.36
N LEU A 85 3.92 -10.87 -3.58
CA LEU A 85 4.23 -9.49 -3.95
C LEU A 85 4.56 -9.40 -5.44
N LYS A 86 4.19 -8.27 -6.09
CA LYS A 86 4.53 -7.96 -7.49
C LYS A 86 5.07 -6.54 -7.66
N GLY A 87 5.78 -6.30 -8.76
CA GLY A 87 6.26 -4.97 -9.13
C GLY A 87 7.13 -4.31 -8.06
N SER A 88 6.87 -3.06 -7.75
CA SER A 88 7.64 -2.24 -6.79
C SER A 88 7.63 -2.82 -5.37
N THR A 89 6.59 -3.56 -4.99
CA THR A 89 6.49 -4.17 -3.66
C THR A 89 7.47 -5.32 -3.48
N LYS A 90 7.73 -6.07 -4.55
CA LYS A 90 8.74 -7.11 -4.57
C LYS A 90 10.17 -6.53 -4.50
N VAL A 91 10.42 -5.44 -5.21
CA VAL A 91 11.71 -4.71 -5.14
C VAL A 91 11.96 -4.16 -3.74
N TRP A 92 10.92 -3.62 -3.08
CA TRP A 92 11.03 -3.16 -1.69
C TRP A 92 11.45 -4.29 -0.75
N PHE A 93 10.91 -5.49 -0.93
CA PHE A 93 11.22 -6.64 -0.08
C PHE A 93 12.71 -7.06 -0.15
N GLY A 94 13.39 -6.78 -1.25
CA GLY A 94 14.84 -7.02 -1.40
C GLY A 94 15.73 -5.97 -0.71
N LYS A 95 15.18 -4.87 -0.16
CA LYS A 95 15.96 -3.78 0.45
C LYS A 95 16.35 -3.96 1.93
N PRO A 96 15.55 -4.64 2.80
CA PRO A 96 15.94 -4.85 4.18
C PRO A 96 17.28 -5.58 4.27
N PRO A 97 18.16 -5.17 5.19
CA PRO A 97 19.43 -5.86 5.41
C PRO A 97 19.22 -7.36 5.73
N PRO A 98 20.22 -8.19 5.45
CA PRO A 98 20.14 -9.61 5.77
C PRO A 98 19.96 -9.86 7.27
N ASN A 99 19.29 -10.95 7.63
CA ASN A 99 19.04 -11.41 9.01
C ASN A 99 18.20 -10.48 9.92
N ILE A 100 17.46 -9.50 9.37
CA ILE A 100 16.60 -8.63 10.18
C ILE A 100 15.25 -9.27 10.49
N ILE A 101 14.72 -10.10 9.58
CA ILE A 101 13.39 -10.67 9.73
C ILE A 101 13.50 -11.97 10.53
N THR A 102 13.10 -11.92 11.80
CA THR A 102 13.14 -13.06 12.72
C THR A 102 11.80 -13.80 12.77
N SER A 103 10.69 -13.10 12.51
CA SER A 103 9.33 -13.63 12.59
C SER A 103 8.40 -13.01 11.56
N PHE A 104 7.29 -13.72 11.27
CA PHE A 104 6.24 -13.17 10.40
C PHE A 104 5.58 -11.92 10.99
N GLN A 105 5.55 -11.79 12.31
CA GLN A 105 5.03 -10.59 12.96
C GLN A 105 5.89 -9.35 12.66
N GLU A 106 7.21 -9.47 12.70
CA GLU A 106 8.13 -8.39 12.33
C GLU A 106 8.04 -8.04 10.86
N LEU A 107 8.01 -9.05 10.00
CA LEU A 107 7.78 -8.86 8.58
C LEU A 107 6.48 -8.08 8.30
N SER A 108 5.39 -8.46 8.96
CA SER A 108 4.08 -7.80 8.84
C SER A 108 4.16 -6.33 9.25
N LYS A 109 4.84 -6.02 10.37
CA LYS A 109 5.03 -4.63 10.83
C LYS A 109 5.82 -3.80 9.82
N LEU A 110 6.93 -4.35 9.30
CA LEU A 110 7.76 -3.68 8.30
C LEU A 110 6.96 -3.40 7.02
N PHE A 111 6.21 -4.39 6.55
CA PHE A 111 5.37 -4.29 5.37
C PHE A 111 4.28 -3.21 5.55
N ILE A 112 3.48 -3.31 6.61
CA ILE A 112 2.42 -2.33 6.89
C ILE A 112 3.01 -0.92 7.02
N ASN A 113 4.08 -0.74 7.81
CA ASN A 113 4.70 0.57 8.00
C ASN A 113 5.17 1.20 6.68
N ASN A 114 5.72 0.40 5.77
CA ASN A 114 6.19 0.91 4.49
C ASN A 114 5.05 1.28 3.54
N PHE A 115 4.07 0.40 3.38
CA PHE A 115 3.02 0.58 2.39
C PHE A 115 1.86 1.42 2.89
N PHE A 116 1.56 1.40 4.19
CA PHE A 116 0.57 2.27 4.79
C PHE A 116 0.98 3.75 4.73
N ARG A 117 2.27 4.04 4.96
CA ARG A 117 2.82 5.40 4.75
C ARG A 117 2.73 5.82 3.29
N GLY A 118 3.02 4.90 2.36
CA GLY A 118 2.93 5.17 0.92
C GLY A 118 1.50 5.46 0.44
N GLN A 119 0.49 4.87 1.06
CA GLN A 119 -0.91 5.19 0.76
C GLN A 119 -1.34 6.53 1.37
N ARG A 120 -0.89 6.85 2.59
CA ARG A 120 -1.13 8.17 3.21
C ARG A 120 -0.53 9.32 2.40
N HIS A 121 0.61 9.10 1.73
CA HIS A 121 1.19 10.10 0.84
C HIS A 121 0.44 10.27 -0.49
N LYS A 122 -0.32 9.25 -0.94
CA LYS A 122 -1.16 9.37 -2.14
C LYS A 122 -2.43 10.18 -1.89
N CYS A 123 -2.96 10.18 -0.67
CA CYS A 123 -3.95 11.15 -0.20
C CYS A 123 -3.24 12.40 0.30
N SER A 124 -2.60 13.11 -0.62
CA SER A 124 -2.00 14.40 -0.31
C SER A 124 -3.12 15.42 -0.08
N LEU A 125 -2.82 16.45 0.71
CA LEU A 125 -3.71 17.63 0.90
C LEU A 125 -4.26 18.15 -0.43
N SER A 126 -3.46 18.10 -1.50
CA SER A 126 -3.84 18.47 -2.86
C SER A 126 -4.98 17.60 -3.42
N ASN A 127 -4.98 16.29 -3.13
CA ASN A 127 -6.07 15.41 -3.57
C ASN A 127 -7.36 15.73 -2.83
N LEU A 128 -7.28 16.03 -1.53
CA LEU A 128 -8.44 16.37 -0.73
C LEU A 128 -9.08 17.70 -1.19
N LEU A 129 -8.25 18.69 -1.54
CA LEU A 129 -8.70 19.99 -2.07
C LEU A 129 -9.32 19.87 -3.47
N ASN A 130 -9.05 18.80 -4.20
CA ASN A 130 -9.61 18.52 -5.53
C ASN A 130 -10.84 17.61 -5.50
N ILE A 131 -11.30 17.18 -4.32
CA ILE A 131 -12.53 16.39 -4.19
C ILE A 131 -13.72 17.32 -4.36
N VAL A 132 -14.43 17.21 -5.48
CA VAL A 132 -15.62 17.97 -5.80
C VAL A 132 -16.83 17.03 -5.84
N GLN A 133 -17.98 17.50 -5.37
CA GLN A 133 -19.25 16.78 -5.45
C GLN A 133 -19.67 16.61 -6.91
N GLY A 134 -20.01 15.39 -7.30
CA GLY A 134 -20.48 15.08 -8.64
C GLY A 134 -21.88 15.64 -8.92
N GLU A 135 -22.22 15.91 -10.19
CA GLU A 135 -23.50 16.53 -10.60
C GLU A 135 -24.73 15.77 -10.08
N ASN A 136 -24.67 14.45 -9.96
CA ASN A 136 -25.76 13.62 -9.46
C ASN A 136 -25.44 12.96 -8.11
N GLU A 137 -24.37 13.39 -7.44
CA GLU A 137 -23.95 12.84 -6.16
C GLU A 137 -24.75 13.47 -5.02
N SER A 138 -25.40 12.63 -4.21
CA SER A 138 -26.08 13.14 -3.01
C SER A 138 -25.07 13.70 -2.01
N LEU A 139 -25.48 14.70 -1.23
CA LEU A 139 -24.62 15.27 -0.17
C LEU A 139 -24.09 14.19 0.79
N TRP A 140 -24.90 13.19 1.15
CA TRP A 140 -24.48 12.09 2.01
C TRP A 140 -23.41 11.20 1.37
N ALA A 141 -23.52 10.93 0.08
CA ALA A 141 -22.50 10.16 -0.65
C ALA A 141 -21.20 10.95 -0.73
N PHE A 142 -21.27 12.25 -1.02
CA PHE A 142 -20.12 13.15 -1.00
C PHE A 142 -19.44 13.19 0.37
N ILE A 143 -20.21 13.41 1.46
CA ILE A 143 -19.69 13.43 2.84
C ILE A 143 -18.99 12.11 3.17
N SER A 144 -19.60 10.98 2.83
CA SER A 144 -19.04 9.67 3.11
C SER A 144 -17.72 9.43 2.37
N ARG A 145 -17.65 9.84 1.09
CA ARG A 145 -16.43 9.77 0.27
C ARG A 145 -15.37 10.73 0.78
N PHE A 146 -15.72 11.97 1.05
CA PHE A 146 -14.81 12.98 1.58
C PHE A 146 -14.20 12.56 2.93
N ASN A 147 -15.03 12.10 3.87
CA ASN A 147 -14.56 11.64 5.19
C ASN A 147 -13.62 10.44 5.08
N ARG A 148 -13.91 9.48 4.21
CA ARG A 148 -13.03 8.34 3.98
C ARG A 148 -11.64 8.80 3.51
N ASP A 149 -11.58 9.75 2.58
CA ASP A 149 -10.33 10.24 2.03
C ASP A 149 -9.62 11.19 3.02
N ALA A 150 -10.37 11.96 3.82
CA ALA A 150 -9.86 12.81 4.90
C ALA A 150 -9.16 12.00 6.00
N LEU A 151 -9.70 10.83 6.37
CA LEU A 151 -9.09 9.93 7.36
C LEU A 151 -7.71 9.39 6.93
N LEU A 152 -7.40 9.42 5.64
CA LEU A 152 -6.12 8.98 5.11
C LEU A 152 -5.02 10.07 5.19
N VAL A 153 -5.40 11.31 5.50
CA VAL A 153 -4.46 12.43 5.66
C VAL A 153 -4.06 12.57 7.12
N ASP A 154 -2.78 12.36 7.43
CA ASP A 154 -2.27 12.42 8.80
C ASP A 154 -2.12 13.87 9.27
N LYS A 155 -2.58 14.20 10.49
CA LYS A 155 -2.41 15.50 11.17
C LYS A 155 -2.90 16.72 10.39
N MET A 156 -4.10 16.66 9.84
CA MET A 156 -4.69 17.82 9.16
C MET A 156 -5.26 18.82 10.16
N ASP A 157 -5.04 20.13 9.91
CA ASP A 157 -5.71 21.20 10.62
C ASP A 157 -7.20 21.20 10.24
N ASP A 158 -8.10 21.26 11.25
CA ASP A 158 -9.55 21.25 11.07
C ASP A 158 -10.02 22.41 10.15
N LYS A 159 -9.30 23.53 10.14
CA LYS A 159 -9.58 24.66 9.26
C LYS A 159 -9.34 24.33 7.80
N ILE A 160 -8.28 23.59 7.51
CA ILE A 160 -7.94 23.14 6.15
C ILE A 160 -8.95 22.10 5.70
N LEU A 161 -9.32 21.16 6.60
CA LEU A 161 -10.36 20.17 6.34
C LEU A 161 -11.69 20.83 5.98
N LEU A 162 -12.12 21.80 6.77
CA LEU A 162 -13.34 22.57 6.53
C LEU A 162 -13.28 23.34 5.22
N ALA A 163 -12.15 24.00 4.93
CA ALA A 163 -11.96 24.73 3.68
C ALA A 163 -12.03 23.79 2.46
N ALA A 164 -11.40 22.62 2.52
CA ALA A 164 -11.45 21.59 1.46
C ALA A 164 -12.89 21.11 1.25
N PHE A 165 -13.61 20.83 2.33
CA PHE A 165 -15.01 20.40 2.27
C PHE A 165 -15.91 21.48 1.63
N CYS A 166 -15.81 22.71 2.11
CA CYS A 166 -16.59 23.83 1.57
C CYS A 166 -16.29 24.11 0.09
N ASN A 167 -15.03 23.94 -0.32
CA ASN A 167 -14.62 24.11 -1.72
C ASN A 167 -15.16 22.99 -2.63
N GLY A 168 -15.33 21.79 -2.08
CA GLY A 168 -15.80 20.62 -2.81
C GLY A 168 -17.32 20.49 -2.90
N VAL A 169 -18.09 21.15 -2.02
CA VAL A 169 -19.56 21.10 -2.03
C VAL A 169 -20.12 22.07 -3.08
N THR A 170 -20.98 21.57 -3.95
CA THR A 170 -21.72 22.40 -4.90
C THR A 170 -22.90 23.07 -4.17
N PHE A 171 -22.72 24.32 -3.77
CA PHE A 171 -23.68 25.08 -2.95
C PHE A 171 -25.07 25.21 -3.61
N ASP A 172 -25.19 25.22 -4.93
CA ASP A 172 -26.46 25.33 -5.64
C ASP A 172 -27.42 24.17 -5.34
N LEU A 173 -26.88 22.95 -5.16
CA LEU A 173 -27.69 21.79 -4.77
C LEU A 173 -28.13 21.82 -3.31
N PHE A 174 -27.37 22.50 -2.45
CA PHE A 174 -27.68 22.62 -1.03
C PHE A 174 -28.79 23.64 -0.81
N ILE A 175 -28.76 24.79 -1.50
CA ILE A 175 -29.76 25.86 -1.42
C ILE A 175 -31.09 25.40 -2.05
N HIS A 176 -31.05 24.64 -3.18
CA HIS A 176 -32.27 24.15 -3.82
C HIS A 176 -33.02 23.13 -2.95
N LYS A 177 -32.29 22.25 -2.21
CA LYS A 177 -32.93 21.31 -1.28
C LYS A 177 -33.37 21.90 0.05
N LEU A 178 -32.87 23.05 0.44
CA LEU A 178 -33.40 23.82 1.60
C LEU A 178 -34.69 24.54 1.26
N HIS A 179 -34.84 25.01 0.01
CA HIS A 179 -36.07 25.67 -0.45
C HIS A 179 -37.22 24.68 -0.75
N ASP A 180 -36.92 23.42 -1.09
CA ASP A 180 -37.92 22.36 -1.31
C ASP A 180 -38.51 21.78 0.00
N ARG A 181 -38.14 22.31 1.17
CA ARG A 181 -38.67 21.92 2.49
C ARG A 181 -39.39 23.02 3.23
N GLU A 182 -40.09 23.90 2.55
CA GLU A 182 -41.13 24.71 3.19
C GLU A 182 -42.49 24.01 2.99
N PRO A 183 -43.28 23.89 4.12
CA PRO A 183 -44.51 23.12 4.18
C PRO A 183 -45.66 23.75 3.41
#